data_53cce320198ecb7ef123d4dc2060a4dd
#
_entry.id   53cce320198ecb7ef123d4dc2060a4dd
#
_cell.length_a   1.000
_cell.length_b   1.000
_cell.length_c   1.000
_cell.angle_alpha   90.00
_cell.angle_beta   90.00
_cell.angle_gamma   90.00
#
_symmetry.space_group_name_H-M   'P 1'
#
loop_
_entity.id
_entity.type
_entity.pdbx_description
1 polymer ?
#
loop_
_entity_poly.entity_id
_entity_poly.type
_entity_poly.pdbx_seq_one_letter_code
_entity_poly.pdbx_strand_id
1 'polypeptide(L)'
;SPHYLCALTDMADRRTVVAGAAIYTDNGIKLVEKGARIDSRLYDRLVQHKLREPIDRHLSIENPVDVPALLTLGQTLIEQETLPAMLAEALGSGARLLAPLRSLPLPSAMACKLTVMRDQRPTLFQHSLVMTTVAVFLALKSGLSERDCSTVAAAALLHDLGVLHMDPVWNDPDHKVVGVGRKHLVAHPISAMLMIRDTQAYPRAAEVAVLEHHERMDGSGYPRALLGADITPMGRILLLAEVVAAFY
;
A
#
# COMPACT_ATOMS: atom_id res chain seq x y z
N SER A 1 -2.43 -14.63 -2.55
CA SER A 1 -2.43 -15.40 -1.28
C SER A 1 -3.86 -15.62 -0.80
N PRO A 2 -4.12 -16.65 0.02
CA PRO A 2 -5.43 -16.90 0.62
C PRO A 2 -5.93 -15.71 1.46
N HIS A 3 -5.07 -15.10 2.25
CA HIS A 3 -5.42 -13.96 3.12
C HIS A 3 -5.93 -12.75 2.32
N TYR A 4 -5.26 -12.42 1.21
CA TYR A 4 -5.72 -11.34 0.33
C TYR A 4 -7.05 -11.67 -0.36
N LEU A 5 -7.23 -12.91 -0.83
CA LEU A 5 -8.49 -13.34 -1.44
C LEU A 5 -9.65 -13.31 -0.44
N CYS A 6 -9.42 -13.75 0.81
CA CYS A 6 -10.40 -13.64 1.88
C CYS A 6 -10.79 -12.16 2.11
N ALA A 7 -9.81 -11.29 2.34
CA ALA A 7 -10.06 -9.87 2.55
C ALA A 7 -10.82 -9.22 1.37
N LEU A 8 -10.46 -9.57 0.13
CA LEU A 8 -11.13 -9.08 -1.08
C LEU A 8 -12.58 -9.54 -1.17
N THR A 9 -12.84 -10.83 -0.95
CA THR A 9 -14.20 -11.39 -1.03
C THR A 9 -15.10 -10.92 0.12
N ASP A 10 -14.56 -10.78 1.33
CA ASP A 10 -15.27 -10.22 2.48
C ASP A 10 -15.62 -8.73 2.27
N MET A 11 -14.72 -7.95 1.66
CA MET A 11 -15.02 -6.59 1.23
C MET A 11 -16.17 -6.60 0.21
N ALA A 12 -16.13 -7.52 -0.75
CA ALA A 12 -17.10 -7.61 -1.84
C ALA A 12 -18.52 -8.00 -1.37
N ASP A 13 -18.68 -8.56 -0.17
CA ASP A 13 -20.00 -8.78 0.45
C ASP A 13 -20.67 -7.46 0.88
N ARG A 14 -19.86 -6.43 1.17
CA ARG A 14 -20.32 -5.12 1.67
C ARG A 14 -20.30 -4.03 0.60
N ARG A 15 -19.64 -4.30 -0.53
CA ARG A 15 -19.40 -3.36 -1.62
C ARG A 15 -19.63 -4.04 -2.96
N THR A 16 -20.15 -3.32 -3.95
CA THR A 16 -20.29 -3.87 -5.29
C THR A 16 -18.91 -4.05 -5.94
N VAL A 17 -18.54 -5.30 -6.20
CA VAL A 17 -17.34 -5.69 -6.92
C VAL A 17 -17.75 -6.62 -8.06
N VAL A 18 -17.35 -6.29 -9.28
CA VAL A 18 -17.66 -7.09 -10.48
C VAL A 18 -16.39 -7.42 -11.27
N ALA A 19 -16.39 -8.57 -11.91
CA ALA A 19 -15.33 -8.96 -12.83
C ALA A 19 -15.43 -8.13 -14.12
N GLY A 20 -14.50 -7.20 -14.34
CA GLY A 20 -14.41 -6.41 -15.58
C GLY A 20 -13.98 -7.23 -16.80
N ALA A 21 -13.32 -8.37 -16.57
CA ALA A 21 -12.97 -9.40 -17.55
C ALA A 21 -13.17 -10.79 -16.95
N ALA A 22 -13.25 -11.82 -17.78
CA ALA A 22 -13.32 -13.20 -17.28
C ALA A 22 -12.01 -13.59 -16.59
N ILE A 23 -12.12 -14.32 -15.46
CA ILE A 23 -10.98 -14.77 -14.66
C ILE A 23 -10.71 -16.24 -14.95
N TYR A 24 -9.46 -16.55 -15.26
CA TYR A 24 -9.01 -17.88 -15.64
C TYR A 24 -7.93 -18.41 -14.71
N THR A 25 -7.89 -19.74 -14.59
CA THR A 25 -6.72 -20.43 -14.02
C THR A 25 -5.53 -20.35 -14.98
N ASP A 26 -4.32 -20.65 -14.48
CA ASP A 26 -3.12 -20.78 -15.33
C ASP A 26 -3.27 -21.87 -16.42
N ASN A 27 -4.10 -22.89 -16.17
CA ASN A 27 -4.42 -23.96 -17.12
C ASN A 27 -5.54 -23.57 -18.12
N GLY A 28 -6.07 -22.34 -18.06
CA GLY A 28 -7.07 -21.83 -18.99
C GLY A 28 -8.53 -22.16 -18.64
N ILE A 29 -8.80 -22.74 -17.47
CA ILE A 29 -10.17 -22.99 -17.01
C ILE A 29 -10.77 -21.66 -16.55
N LYS A 30 -11.95 -21.32 -17.06
CA LYS A 30 -12.67 -20.12 -16.65
C LYS A 30 -13.31 -20.32 -15.27
N LEU A 31 -12.94 -19.47 -14.32
CA LEU A 31 -13.49 -19.48 -12.96
C LEU A 31 -14.63 -18.48 -12.78
N VAL A 32 -14.52 -17.29 -13.38
CA VAL A 32 -15.49 -16.22 -13.21
C VAL A 32 -15.78 -15.60 -14.58
N GLU A 33 -17.04 -15.37 -14.90
CA GLU A 33 -17.47 -14.67 -16.10
C GLU A 33 -17.25 -13.15 -15.98
N LYS A 34 -17.02 -12.49 -17.11
CA LYS A 34 -17.08 -11.03 -17.19
C LYS A 34 -18.46 -10.54 -16.73
N GLY A 35 -18.47 -9.50 -15.87
CA GLY A 35 -19.69 -8.92 -15.31
C GLY A 35 -20.25 -9.67 -14.10
N ALA A 36 -19.71 -10.84 -13.75
CA ALA A 36 -20.14 -11.54 -12.55
C ALA A 36 -19.75 -10.78 -11.29
N ARG A 37 -20.64 -10.77 -10.31
CA ARG A 37 -20.38 -10.22 -8.98
C ARG A 37 -19.38 -11.10 -8.24
N ILE A 38 -18.42 -10.47 -7.59
CA ILE A 38 -17.50 -11.12 -6.66
C ILE A 38 -18.12 -11.05 -5.26
N ASP A 39 -18.04 -12.15 -4.51
CA ASP A 39 -18.47 -12.23 -3.12
C ASP A 39 -17.74 -13.39 -2.41
N SER A 40 -18.01 -13.56 -1.10
CA SER A 40 -17.37 -14.60 -0.27
C SER A 40 -17.65 -16.04 -0.74
N ARG A 41 -18.74 -16.28 -1.46
CA ARG A 41 -19.07 -17.60 -2.02
C ARG A 41 -18.08 -18.07 -3.10
N LEU A 42 -17.33 -17.13 -3.69
CA LEU A 42 -16.29 -17.44 -4.67
C LEU A 42 -14.93 -17.74 -4.04
N TYR A 43 -14.75 -17.50 -2.74
CA TYR A 43 -13.46 -17.65 -2.05
C TYR A 43 -12.84 -19.03 -2.26
N ASP A 44 -13.57 -20.09 -1.93
CA ASP A 44 -13.06 -21.47 -2.03
C ASP A 44 -12.65 -21.82 -3.46
N ARG A 45 -13.44 -21.39 -4.43
CA ARG A 45 -13.15 -21.60 -5.84
C ARG A 45 -11.89 -20.83 -6.29
N LEU A 46 -11.71 -19.62 -5.81
CA LEU A 46 -10.56 -18.78 -6.16
C LEU A 46 -9.26 -19.24 -5.48
N VAL A 47 -9.34 -19.68 -4.22
CA VAL A 47 -8.14 -20.09 -3.45
C VAL A 47 -7.60 -21.45 -3.86
N GLN A 48 -8.46 -22.35 -4.34
CA GLN A 48 -8.08 -23.69 -4.80
C GLN A 48 -7.31 -23.71 -6.11
N HIS A 49 -7.32 -22.61 -6.85
CA HIS A 49 -6.72 -22.53 -8.18
C HIS A 49 -5.66 -21.43 -8.26
N LYS A 50 -4.57 -21.73 -8.96
CA LYS A 50 -3.62 -20.72 -9.37
C LYS A 50 -4.23 -19.92 -10.52
N LEU A 51 -4.39 -18.61 -10.30
CA LEU A 51 -4.92 -17.70 -11.31
C LEU A 51 -3.84 -17.36 -12.35
N ARG A 52 -4.24 -17.21 -13.61
CA ARG A 52 -3.36 -16.80 -14.71
C ARG A 52 -2.75 -15.41 -14.47
N GLU A 53 -3.55 -14.49 -13.92
CA GLU A 53 -3.16 -13.13 -13.59
C GLU A 53 -3.69 -12.75 -12.21
N PRO A 54 -3.10 -11.75 -11.54
CA PRO A 54 -3.64 -11.21 -10.30
C PRO A 54 -5.09 -10.76 -10.48
N ILE A 55 -5.97 -11.21 -9.58
CA ILE A 55 -7.43 -10.97 -9.68
C ILE A 55 -7.78 -9.48 -9.75
N ASP A 56 -7.07 -8.64 -9.02
CA ASP A 56 -7.27 -7.20 -8.90
C ASP A 56 -7.02 -6.40 -10.19
N ARG A 57 -6.40 -7.02 -11.20
CA ARG A 57 -6.30 -6.43 -12.55
C ARG A 57 -7.63 -6.41 -13.31
N HIS A 58 -8.55 -7.28 -12.92
CA HIS A 58 -9.79 -7.54 -13.65
C HIS A 58 -11.04 -7.10 -12.90
N LEU A 59 -10.88 -6.40 -11.77
CA LEU A 59 -12.02 -5.99 -10.94
C LEU A 59 -12.41 -4.54 -11.17
N SER A 60 -13.71 -4.30 -11.20
CA SER A 60 -14.34 -2.99 -11.07
C SER A 60 -14.99 -2.92 -9.69
N ILE A 61 -14.67 -1.90 -8.93
CA ILE A 61 -15.10 -1.72 -7.53
C ILE A 61 -15.88 -0.41 -7.44
N GLU A 62 -17.01 -0.45 -6.76
CA GLU A 62 -17.77 0.74 -6.41
C GLU A 62 -17.02 1.60 -5.39
N ASN A 63 -16.92 2.91 -5.62
CA ASN A 63 -16.22 3.87 -4.76
C ASN A 63 -14.79 3.39 -4.37
N PRO A 64 -13.91 3.14 -5.34
CA PRO A 64 -12.54 2.72 -5.06
C PRO A 64 -11.74 3.83 -4.38
N VAL A 65 -10.60 3.47 -3.80
CA VAL A 65 -9.59 4.45 -3.41
C VAL A 65 -8.88 4.90 -4.69
N ASP A 66 -9.34 6.01 -5.25
CA ASP A 66 -8.73 6.69 -6.39
C ASP A 66 -8.03 7.99 -5.94
N VAL A 67 -7.44 8.74 -6.87
CA VAL A 67 -6.74 10.01 -6.55
C VAL A 67 -7.68 11.04 -5.91
N PRO A 68 -8.91 11.30 -6.42
CA PRO A 68 -9.88 12.17 -5.74
C PRO A 68 -10.20 11.72 -4.30
N ALA A 69 -10.41 10.43 -4.08
CA ALA A 69 -10.65 9.87 -2.76
C ALA A 69 -9.45 10.09 -1.82
N LEU A 70 -8.22 9.87 -2.31
CA LEU A 70 -7.00 10.11 -1.53
C LEU A 70 -6.83 11.58 -1.13
N LEU A 71 -7.15 12.51 -2.03
CA LEU A 71 -7.09 13.95 -1.73
C LEU A 71 -8.13 14.33 -0.67
N THR A 72 -9.35 13.80 -0.75
CA THR A 72 -10.40 14.02 0.25
C THR A 72 -9.99 13.44 1.61
N LEU A 73 -9.49 12.21 1.63
CA LEU A 73 -9.01 11.55 2.86
C LEU A 73 -7.82 12.29 3.46
N GLY A 74 -6.88 12.74 2.63
CA GLY A 74 -5.73 13.54 3.08
C GLY A 74 -6.15 14.89 3.66
N GLN A 75 -7.15 15.55 3.08
CA GLN A 75 -7.71 16.79 3.63
C GLN A 75 -8.38 16.54 4.99
N THR A 76 -9.19 15.49 5.10
CA THR A 76 -9.80 15.07 6.37
C THR A 76 -8.75 14.77 7.43
N LEU A 77 -7.67 14.10 7.05
CA LEU A 77 -6.56 13.78 7.95
C LEU A 77 -5.88 15.05 8.50
N ILE A 78 -5.65 16.06 7.63
CA ILE A 78 -5.08 17.37 8.04
C ILE A 78 -6.03 18.11 8.99
N GLU A 79 -7.33 17.99 8.80
CA GLU A 79 -8.34 18.67 9.64
C GLU A 79 -8.55 18.00 11.01
N GLN A 80 -8.36 16.68 11.10
CA GLN A 80 -8.72 15.89 12.27
C GLN A 80 -7.54 15.42 13.11
N GLU A 81 -6.32 15.35 12.53
CA GLU A 81 -5.15 14.74 13.16
C GLU A 81 -4.05 15.78 13.41
N THR A 82 -3.51 15.78 14.61
CA THR A 82 -2.55 16.79 15.07
C THR A 82 -1.27 16.84 14.23
N LEU A 83 -0.64 15.69 13.97
CA LEU A 83 0.62 15.65 13.22
C LEU A 83 0.45 16.13 11.77
N PRO A 84 -0.51 15.62 10.94
CA PRO A 84 -0.74 16.14 9.62
C PRO A 84 -1.09 17.64 9.58
N ALA A 85 -1.86 18.13 10.55
CA ALA A 85 -2.15 19.57 10.69
C ALA A 85 -0.88 20.40 10.89
N MET A 86 -0.02 20.00 11.83
CA MET A 86 1.26 20.67 12.09
C MET A 86 2.18 20.67 10.87
N LEU A 87 2.24 19.56 10.12
CA LEU A 87 3.04 19.45 8.89
C LEU A 87 2.52 20.41 7.81
N ALA A 88 1.20 20.49 7.65
CA ALA A 88 0.53 21.40 6.73
C ALA A 88 0.81 22.87 7.09
N GLU A 89 0.70 23.23 8.36
CA GLU A 89 1.03 24.56 8.90
C GLU A 89 2.50 24.91 8.62
N ALA A 90 3.44 24.01 8.92
CA ALA A 90 4.86 24.20 8.68
C ALA A 90 5.26 24.37 7.21
N LEU A 91 4.38 23.93 6.28
CA LEU A 91 4.52 24.20 4.83
C LEU A 91 3.75 25.46 4.39
N GLY A 92 2.96 26.07 5.30
CA GLY A 92 2.08 27.20 5.00
C GLY A 92 0.81 26.84 4.23
N SER A 93 0.58 25.56 3.91
CA SER A 93 -0.62 25.10 3.19
C SER A 93 -0.77 23.58 3.19
N GLY A 94 -1.96 23.09 3.54
CA GLY A 94 -2.34 21.68 3.36
C GLY A 94 -2.33 21.26 1.87
N ALA A 95 -2.67 22.18 0.98
CA ALA A 95 -2.63 21.91 -0.47
C ALA A 95 -1.21 21.55 -0.97
N ARG A 96 -0.17 22.15 -0.39
CA ARG A 96 1.23 21.80 -0.71
C ARG A 96 1.59 20.40 -0.24
N LEU A 97 1.10 20.01 0.95
CA LEU A 97 1.33 18.67 1.50
C LEU A 97 0.67 17.59 0.63
N LEU A 98 -0.50 17.88 0.06
CA LEU A 98 -1.25 16.94 -0.78
C LEU A 98 -0.92 17.04 -2.28
N ALA A 99 -0.17 18.05 -2.73
CA ALA A 99 0.13 18.27 -4.15
C ALA A 99 0.78 17.05 -4.84
N PRO A 100 1.75 16.33 -4.23
CA PRO A 100 2.35 15.15 -4.85
C PRO A 100 1.37 14.00 -5.13
N LEU A 101 0.25 13.93 -4.39
CA LEU A 101 -0.78 12.91 -4.62
C LEU A 101 -1.62 13.19 -5.89
N ARG A 102 -1.70 14.44 -6.36
CA ARG A 102 -2.52 14.81 -7.52
C ARG A 102 -2.07 14.16 -8.83
N SER A 103 -0.78 13.93 -8.96
CA SER A 103 -0.16 13.32 -10.15
C SER A 103 0.23 11.86 -9.94
N LEU A 104 -0.25 11.25 -8.83
CA LEU A 104 0.07 9.86 -8.51
C LEU A 104 -0.51 8.92 -9.56
N PRO A 105 0.31 8.11 -10.26
CA PRO A 105 -0.24 7.02 -11.05
C PRO A 105 -0.88 6.00 -10.12
N LEU A 106 -2.16 5.70 -10.34
CA LEU A 106 -2.89 4.73 -9.53
C LEU A 106 -3.62 3.72 -10.43
N PRO A 107 -2.90 2.71 -10.96
CA PRO A 107 -3.51 1.64 -11.72
C PRO A 107 -4.64 0.95 -10.96
N SER A 108 -5.63 0.42 -11.67
CA SER A 108 -6.81 -0.23 -11.09
C SER A 108 -6.46 -1.32 -10.06
N ALA A 109 -5.39 -2.08 -10.31
CA ALA A 109 -4.90 -3.08 -9.37
C ALA A 109 -4.41 -2.48 -8.04
N MET A 110 -3.79 -1.28 -8.07
CA MET A 110 -3.35 -0.59 -6.84
C MET A 110 -4.54 0.06 -6.13
N ALA A 111 -5.44 0.70 -6.88
CA ALA A 111 -6.69 1.23 -6.34
C ALA A 111 -7.53 0.13 -5.65
N CYS A 112 -7.61 -1.05 -6.25
CA CYS A 112 -8.26 -2.23 -5.65
C CYS A 112 -7.60 -2.61 -4.33
N LYS A 113 -6.27 -2.78 -4.29
CA LYS A 113 -5.52 -3.14 -3.06
C LYS A 113 -5.70 -2.11 -1.96
N LEU A 114 -5.61 -0.82 -2.29
CA LEU A 114 -5.85 0.25 -1.30
C LEU A 114 -7.30 0.26 -0.80
N THR A 115 -8.27 -0.09 -1.64
CA THR A 115 -9.68 -0.21 -1.25
C THR A 115 -9.87 -1.39 -0.29
N VAL A 116 -9.26 -2.54 -0.58
CA VAL A 116 -9.24 -3.70 0.33
C VAL A 116 -8.56 -3.31 1.66
N MET A 117 -7.43 -2.61 1.60
CA MET A 117 -6.73 -2.14 2.81
C MET A 117 -7.61 -1.21 3.64
N ARG A 118 -8.24 -0.21 3.03
CA ARG A 118 -9.15 0.72 3.71
C ARG A 118 -10.30 0.00 4.41
N ASP A 119 -10.94 -0.94 3.72
CA ASP A 119 -12.18 -1.55 4.19
C ASP A 119 -11.92 -2.75 5.15
N GLN A 120 -10.78 -3.44 5.05
CA GLN A 120 -10.47 -4.65 5.81
C GLN A 120 -9.32 -4.48 6.83
N ARG A 121 -8.53 -3.43 6.68
CA ARG A 121 -7.39 -3.09 7.54
C ARG A 121 -7.33 -1.57 7.75
N PRO A 122 -8.37 -0.95 8.34
CA PRO A 122 -8.47 0.51 8.43
C PRO A 122 -7.31 1.17 9.17
N THR A 123 -6.79 0.54 10.23
CA THR A 123 -5.63 1.04 10.97
C THR A 123 -4.38 1.08 10.10
N LEU A 124 -4.14 0.02 9.31
CA LEU A 124 -3.01 -0.06 8.39
C LEU A 124 -3.14 1.01 7.27
N PHE A 125 -4.35 1.20 6.76
CA PHE A 125 -4.61 2.22 5.76
C PHE A 125 -4.39 3.63 6.30
N GLN A 126 -4.86 3.92 7.52
CA GLN A 126 -4.65 5.21 8.19
C GLN A 126 -3.15 5.45 8.44
N HIS A 127 -2.42 4.44 8.93
CA HIS A 127 -0.96 4.51 9.08
C HIS A 127 -0.29 4.89 7.75
N SER A 128 -0.66 4.24 6.63
CA SER A 128 -0.10 4.55 5.31
C SER A 128 -0.41 5.99 4.87
N LEU A 129 -1.59 6.53 5.21
CA LEU A 129 -1.92 7.94 4.93
C LEU A 129 -1.08 8.90 5.77
N VAL A 130 -0.95 8.66 7.08
CA VAL A 130 -0.10 9.48 7.97
C VAL A 130 1.34 9.44 7.51
N MET A 131 1.88 8.24 7.25
CA MET A 131 3.24 8.07 6.74
C MET A 131 3.45 8.84 5.42
N THR A 132 2.46 8.84 4.53
CA THR A 132 2.52 9.59 3.27
C THR A 132 2.66 11.10 3.53
N THR A 133 1.93 11.66 4.50
CA THR A 133 2.04 13.10 4.83
C THR A 133 3.42 13.44 5.39
N VAL A 134 3.96 12.58 6.26
CA VAL A 134 5.31 12.76 6.82
C VAL A 134 6.38 12.66 5.73
N ALA A 135 6.31 11.62 4.90
CA ALA A 135 7.27 11.39 3.81
C ALA A 135 7.28 12.55 2.80
N VAL A 136 6.10 13.03 2.39
CA VAL A 136 5.96 14.20 1.50
C VAL A 136 6.52 15.46 2.16
N PHE A 137 6.23 15.70 3.43
CA PHE A 137 6.79 16.82 4.17
C PHE A 137 8.33 16.80 4.16
N LEU A 138 8.92 15.64 4.48
CA LEU A 138 10.38 15.46 4.47
C LEU A 138 10.96 15.67 3.07
N ALA A 139 10.32 15.14 2.03
CA ALA A 139 10.74 15.31 0.64
C ALA A 139 10.74 16.78 0.22
N LEU A 140 9.67 17.51 0.51
CA LEU A 140 9.54 18.94 0.22
C LEU A 140 10.58 19.78 0.99
N LYS A 141 10.78 19.51 2.28
CA LYS A 141 11.78 20.21 3.11
C LYS A 141 13.21 19.88 2.70
N SER A 142 13.44 18.72 2.12
CA SER A 142 14.74 18.32 1.55
C SER A 142 14.99 18.91 0.16
N GLY A 143 14.04 19.66 -0.40
CA GLY A 143 14.19 20.33 -1.71
C GLY A 143 14.12 19.37 -2.89
N LEU A 144 13.45 18.21 -2.75
CA LEU A 144 13.25 17.27 -3.85
C LEU A 144 12.37 17.91 -4.95
N SER A 145 12.58 17.47 -6.20
CA SER A 145 11.74 17.88 -7.32
C SER A 145 10.28 17.42 -7.12
N GLU A 146 9.34 18.06 -7.82
CA GLU A 146 7.92 17.64 -7.79
C GLU A 146 7.75 16.17 -8.17
N ARG A 147 8.50 15.71 -9.18
CA ARG A 147 8.52 14.32 -9.62
C ARG A 147 9.00 13.38 -8.50
N ASP A 148 10.07 13.76 -7.81
CA ASP A 148 10.61 12.94 -6.73
C ASP A 148 9.70 12.95 -5.50
N CYS A 149 9.04 14.09 -5.20
CA CYS A 149 8.01 14.15 -4.17
C CYS A 149 6.81 13.23 -4.47
N SER A 150 6.36 13.17 -5.74
CA SER A 150 5.31 12.21 -6.15
C SER A 150 5.80 10.76 -6.07
N THR A 151 7.06 10.49 -6.36
CA THR A 151 7.67 9.17 -6.21
C THR A 151 7.71 8.73 -4.74
N VAL A 152 8.11 9.64 -3.84
CA VAL A 152 8.08 9.41 -2.38
C VAL A 152 6.66 9.20 -1.88
N ALA A 153 5.69 10.00 -2.34
CA ALA A 153 4.28 9.85 -1.98
C ALA A 153 3.73 8.48 -2.39
N ALA A 154 4.05 8.02 -3.61
CA ALA A 154 3.67 6.70 -4.09
C ALA A 154 4.28 5.59 -3.21
N ALA A 155 5.58 5.68 -2.95
CA ALA A 155 6.27 4.68 -2.15
C ALA A 155 5.72 4.62 -0.72
N ALA A 156 5.49 5.77 -0.08
CA ALA A 156 4.93 5.84 1.26
C ALA A 156 3.48 5.31 1.34
N LEU A 157 2.63 5.62 0.35
CA LEU A 157 1.25 5.14 0.32
C LEU A 157 1.15 3.62 0.14
N LEU A 158 2.08 3.03 -0.61
CA LEU A 158 2.01 1.64 -1.06
C LEU A 158 2.95 0.70 -0.29
N HIS A 159 3.75 1.21 0.66
CA HIS A 159 4.82 0.45 1.32
C HIS A 159 4.35 -0.85 1.98
N ASP A 160 3.16 -0.82 2.57
CA ASP A 160 2.59 -1.90 3.37
C ASP A 160 1.58 -2.80 2.62
N LEU A 161 1.45 -2.66 1.30
CA LEU A 161 0.56 -3.55 0.52
C LEU A 161 0.91 -5.03 0.68
N GLY A 162 2.17 -5.35 0.99
CA GLY A 162 2.62 -6.71 1.27
C GLY A 162 1.93 -7.35 2.49
N VAL A 163 1.53 -6.54 3.47
CA VAL A 163 0.84 -6.97 4.69
C VAL A 163 -0.54 -7.58 4.38
N LEU A 164 -1.21 -7.16 3.31
CA LEU A 164 -2.48 -7.74 2.86
C LEU A 164 -2.38 -9.23 2.50
N HIS A 165 -1.17 -9.72 2.25
CA HIS A 165 -0.90 -11.09 1.85
C HIS A 165 -0.48 -12.00 3.00
N MET A 166 -0.43 -11.46 4.23
CA MET A 166 -0.09 -12.15 5.47
C MET A 166 -1.33 -12.48 6.29
N ASP A 167 -1.18 -13.42 7.23
CA ASP A 167 -2.17 -13.63 8.27
C ASP A 167 -2.36 -12.35 9.09
N PRO A 168 -3.60 -11.85 9.25
CA PRO A 168 -3.88 -10.64 10.03
C PRO A 168 -3.29 -10.63 11.44
N VAL A 169 -3.24 -11.79 12.09
CA VAL A 169 -2.71 -11.92 13.44
C VAL A 169 -1.23 -11.51 13.55
N TRP A 170 -0.48 -11.60 12.46
CA TRP A 170 0.95 -11.22 12.48
C TRP A 170 1.18 -9.70 12.42
N ASN A 171 0.14 -8.93 12.18
CA ASN A 171 0.17 -7.45 12.25
C ASN A 171 -0.59 -6.92 13.48
N ASP A 172 -0.99 -7.80 14.39
CA ASP A 172 -1.60 -7.43 15.66
C ASP A 172 -0.48 -7.01 16.64
N PRO A 173 -0.49 -5.77 17.18
CA PRO A 173 0.52 -5.30 18.11
C PRO A 173 0.62 -6.11 19.40
N ASP A 174 -0.48 -6.75 19.81
CA ASP A 174 -0.54 -7.59 21.00
C ASP A 174 -0.03 -9.02 20.75
N HIS A 175 0.21 -9.38 19.49
CA HIS A 175 0.68 -10.70 19.09
C HIS A 175 2.20 -10.72 18.89
N LYS A 176 2.91 -11.52 19.71
CA LYS A 176 4.35 -11.73 19.52
C LYS A 176 4.62 -12.59 18.29
N VAL A 177 5.03 -11.96 17.21
CA VAL A 177 5.34 -12.62 15.95
C VAL A 177 6.69 -13.32 16.02
N VAL A 178 6.69 -14.66 15.92
CA VAL A 178 7.88 -15.53 15.95
C VAL A 178 7.87 -16.55 14.82
N GLY A 179 8.99 -17.20 14.58
CA GLY A 179 9.09 -18.33 13.63
C GLY A 179 8.67 -17.93 12.21
N VAL A 180 7.72 -18.67 11.63
CA VAL A 180 7.24 -18.47 10.25
C VAL A 180 6.57 -17.10 10.08
N GLY A 181 5.76 -16.67 11.05
CA GLY A 181 5.12 -15.35 11.03
C GLY A 181 6.13 -14.22 10.90
N ARG A 182 7.26 -14.28 11.66
CA ARG A 182 8.31 -13.29 11.55
C ARG A 182 8.96 -13.26 10.16
N LYS A 183 9.14 -14.42 9.51
CA LYS A 183 9.67 -14.49 8.14
C LYS A 183 8.74 -13.77 7.16
N HIS A 184 7.43 -13.95 7.28
CA HIS A 184 6.44 -13.25 6.46
C HIS A 184 6.45 -11.75 6.73
N LEU A 185 6.48 -11.34 8.01
CA LEU A 185 6.56 -9.94 8.39
C LEU A 185 7.80 -9.26 7.78
N VAL A 186 8.98 -9.87 7.90
CA VAL A 186 10.23 -9.36 7.31
C VAL A 186 10.21 -9.34 5.78
N ALA A 187 9.37 -10.17 5.15
CA ALA A 187 9.27 -10.28 3.70
C ALA A 187 8.22 -9.33 3.08
N HIS A 188 7.36 -8.63 3.88
CA HIS A 188 6.31 -7.79 3.30
C HIS A 188 6.85 -6.63 2.43
N PRO A 189 8.03 -5.99 2.72
CA PRO A 189 8.58 -4.97 1.83
C PRO A 189 8.94 -5.54 0.45
N ILE A 190 9.41 -6.79 0.40
CA ILE A 190 9.70 -7.48 -0.87
C ILE A 190 8.38 -7.71 -1.62
N SER A 191 7.35 -8.18 -0.93
CA SER A 191 6.03 -8.42 -1.53
C SER A 191 5.42 -7.12 -2.09
N ALA A 192 5.47 -6.02 -1.32
CA ALA A 192 4.98 -4.71 -1.75
C ALA A 192 5.76 -4.20 -2.97
N MET A 193 7.10 -4.28 -2.94
CA MET A 193 7.96 -3.89 -4.05
C MET A 193 7.64 -4.68 -5.33
N LEU A 194 7.43 -6.00 -5.24
CA LEU A 194 7.07 -6.82 -6.39
C LEU A 194 5.71 -6.43 -6.99
N MET A 195 4.72 -6.11 -6.15
CA MET A 195 3.41 -5.63 -6.61
C MET A 195 3.52 -4.30 -7.36
N ILE A 196 4.32 -3.36 -6.84
CA ILE A 196 4.57 -2.05 -7.47
C ILE A 196 5.26 -2.25 -8.82
N ARG A 197 6.31 -3.05 -8.86
CA ARG A 197 7.06 -3.38 -10.08
C ARG A 197 6.19 -4.02 -11.16
N ASP A 198 5.30 -4.92 -10.78
CA ASP A 198 4.41 -5.64 -11.69
C ASP A 198 3.45 -4.70 -12.46
N THR A 199 3.16 -3.53 -11.93
CA THR A 199 2.34 -2.52 -12.61
C THR A 199 3.09 -1.74 -13.69
N GLN A 200 4.42 -1.66 -13.60
CA GLN A 200 5.29 -0.82 -14.45
C GLN A 200 4.89 0.67 -14.47
N ALA A 201 4.09 1.11 -13.52
CA ALA A 201 3.57 2.48 -13.44
C ALA A 201 4.48 3.42 -12.62
N TYR A 202 5.40 2.87 -11.83
CA TYR A 202 6.21 3.63 -10.88
C TYR A 202 7.70 3.59 -11.25
N PRO A 203 8.44 4.68 -10.97
CA PRO A 203 9.89 4.69 -11.14
C PRO A 203 10.55 3.64 -10.23
N ARG A 204 11.68 3.09 -10.69
CA ARG A 204 12.47 2.14 -9.88
C ARG A 204 12.84 2.69 -8.48
N ALA A 205 13.00 4.00 -8.36
CA ALA A 205 13.27 4.65 -7.07
C ALA A 205 12.16 4.41 -6.05
N ALA A 206 10.88 4.35 -6.47
CA ALA A 206 9.76 3.98 -5.59
C ALA A 206 9.87 2.53 -5.12
N GLU A 207 10.19 1.60 -6.04
CA GLU A 207 10.37 0.18 -5.71
C GLU A 207 11.47 -0.02 -4.66
N VAL A 208 12.60 0.66 -4.85
CA VAL A 208 13.75 0.58 -3.93
C VAL A 208 13.40 1.20 -2.58
N ALA A 209 12.76 2.37 -2.56
CA ALA A 209 12.36 3.04 -1.31
C ALA A 209 11.39 2.16 -0.50
N VAL A 210 10.40 1.52 -1.16
CA VAL A 210 9.50 0.56 -0.50
C VAL A 210 10.27 -0.62 0.08
N LEU A 211 11.27 -1.15 -0.63
CA LEU A 211 12.09 -2.25 -0.14
C LEU A 211 12.92 -1.85 1.09
N GLU A 212 13.24 -0.57 1.26
CA GLU A 212 14.15 -0.03 2.27
C GLU A 212 13.46 0.56 3.51
N HIS A 213 12.13 0.67 3.54
CA HIS A 213 11.43 1.40 4.61
C HIS A 213 11.60 0.82 6.02
N HIS A 214 12.02 -0.44 6.15
CA HIS A 214 12.39 -1.07 7.42
C HIS A 214 13.89 -1.33 7.57
N GLU A 215 14.73 -0.81 6.67
CA GLU A 215 16.16 -0.80 6.92
C GLU A 215 16.48 0.15 8.09
N ARG A 216 17.66 0.00 8.70
CA ARG A 216 18.13 0.84 9.79
C ARG A 216 19.56 1.28 9.52
N MET A 217 19.89 2.50 9.94
CA MET A 217 21.21 3.10 9.66
C MET A 217 22.38 2.28 10.21
N ASP A 218 22.15 1.48 11.25
CA ASP A 218 23.13 0.61 11.91
C ASP A 218 23.20 -0.81 11.32
N GLY A 219 22.43 -1.12 10.26
CA GLY A 219 22.37 -2.44 9.65
C GLY A 219 21.49 -3.46 10.40
N SER A 220 20.78 -3.08 11.46
CA SER A 220 19.87 -3.96 12.19
C SER A 220 18.49 -4.11 11.54
N GLY A 221 18.25 -3.38 10.42
CA GLY A 221 17.01 -3.41 9.68
C GLY A 221 16.83 -4.64 8.79
N TYR A 222 15.79 -4.61 7.98
CA TYR A 222 15.45 -5.67 7.04
C TYR A 222 14.81 -5.08 5.76
N PRO A 223 14.75 -5.82 4.65
CA PRO A 223 15.11 -7.24 4.47
C PRO A 223 16.57 -7.49 4.11
N ARG A 224 17.39 -6.47 3.84
CA ARG A 224 18.76 -6.60 3.35
C ARG A 224 19.82 -6.29 4.40
N ALA A 225 19.45 -5.74 5.55
CA ALA A 225 20.35 -5.30 6.61
C ALA A 225 21.42 -4.31 6.09
N LEU A 226 20.97 -3.28 5.34
CA LEU A 226 21.85 -2.28 4.75
C LEU A 226 22.42 -1.35 5.84
N LEU A 227 23.68 -0.97 5.65
CA LEU A 227 24.26 0.13 6.41
C LEU A 227 23.80 1.49 5.86
N GLY A 228 23.83 2.51 6.70
CA GLY A 228 23.28 3.82 6.36
C GLY A 228 23.77 4.44 5.06
N ALA A 229 25.03 4.19 4.66
CA ALA A 229 25.56 4.68 3.39
C ALA A 229 24.91 4.01 2.16
N ASP A 230 24.44 2.77 2.32
CA ASP A 230 23.86 1.97 1.23
C ASP A 230 22.33 2.17 1.08
N ILE A 231 21.67 2.78 2.07
CA ILE A 231 20.25 3.12 2.00
C ILE A 231 20.09 4.35 1.10
N THR A 232 19.20 4.25 0.09
CA THR A 232 18.97 5.37 -0.83
C THR A 232 18.38 6.61 -0.14
N PRO A 233 18.53 7.83 -0.69
CA PRO A 233 17.95 9.03 -0.10
C PRO A 233 16.43 8.92 0.12
N MET A 234 15.67 8.35 -0.84
CA MET A 234 14.24 8.14 -0.70
C MET A 234 13.93 7.05 0.34
N GLY A 235 14.74 5.99 0.42
CA GLY A 235 14.65 4.96 1.45
C GLY A 235 14.82 5.55 2.85
N ARG A 236 15.76 6.48 3.04
CA ARG A 236 15.95 7.19 4.32
C ARG A 236 14.76 8.08 4.70
N ILE A 237 14.11 8.71 3.70
CA ILE A 237 12.87 9.46 3.93
C ILE A 237 11.76 8.53 4.42
N LEU A 238 11.57 7.37 3.75
CA LEU A 238 10.54 6.41 4.14
C LEU A 238 10.82 5.80 5.51
N LEU A 239 12.06 5.39 5.78
CA LEU A 239 12.49 4.87 7.09
C LEU A 239 12.17 5.86 8.22
N LEU A 240 12.47 7.16 8.04
CA LEU A 240 12.17 8.17 9.04
C LEU A 240 10.66 8.40 9.16
N ALA A 241 9.95 8.45 8.03
CA ALA A 241 8.50 8.64 8.01
C ALA A 241 7.77 7.47 8.70
N GLU A 242 8.25 6.23 8.50
CA GLU A 242 7.73 5.02 9.15
C GLU A 242 7.86 5.11 10.67
N VAL A 243 9.04 5.47 11.18
CA VAL A 243 9.25 5.64 12.62
C VAL A 243 8.32 6.71 13.19
N VAL A 244 8.20 7.86 12.54
CA VAL A 244 7.34 8.95 13.03
C VAL A 244 5.87 8.52 13.01
N ALA A 245 5.40 7.89 11.92
CA ALA A 245 4.01 7.46 11.81
C ALA A 245 3.65 6.32 12.78
N ALA A 246 4.61 5.43 13.11
CA ALA A 246 4.40 4.34 14.05
C ALA A 246 4.31 4.80 15.53
N PHE A 247 4.91 5.94 15.85
CA PHE A 247 4.82 6.53 17.20
C PHE A 247 3.67 7.53 17.38
N TYR A 248 3.02 7.89 16.29
CA TYR A 248 1.86 8.77 16.28
C TYR A 248 0.56 8.01 16.46
#